data_533e02fb76a2f97b7e801ce27c256560
#
_entry.id   533e02fb76a2f97b7e801ce27c256560
#
_cell.length_a   1.000
_cell.length_b   1.000
_cell.length_c   1.000
_cell.angle_alpha   90.00
_cell.angle_beta   90.00
_cell.angle_gamma   90.00
#
_symmetry.space_group_name_H-M   'P 1'
#
loop_
_entity.id
_entity.type
_entity.pdbx_description
1 polymer ?
#
loop_
_entity_poly.entity_id
_entity_poly.type
_entity_poly.pdbx_seq_one_letter_code
_entity_poly.pdbx_strand_id
1 'polypeptide(L)'
;GSEMCIRDRPHEEWLDPDTPVSGGTLTARVVVPEIDGGMLPLCIATQNENKHGYYLYTAENERIDAVVDHITKYMSLRDMSNKEKRVAICYFKTPGKDALLASGMEVIPSLYNFLKRLRSEGYDVSGLPATVEEFGKRIHRDGAVMGSYAKGAQEQFLKTAHPIWLSTEQYEQWAHEVLLLSLIHISEPT
;
A
#
# COMPACT_ATOMS: atom_id res chain seq x y z
N GLY A 1 1.97 5.54 -19.75
CA GLY A 1 0.65 6.15 -19.74
C GLY A 1 -0.33 5.31 -18.98
N SER A 2 -0.94 5.88 -17.96
CA SER A 2 -2.02 5.23 -17.20
C SER A 2 -3.31 5.40 -18.00
N GLU A 3 -3.71 4.39 -18.75
CA GLU A 3 -5.02 4.37 -19.36
C GLU A 3 -5.93 3.43 -18.58
N MET A 4 -6.87 3.98 -17.81
CA MET A 4 -7.93 3.15 -17.28
C MET A 4 -9.28 3.80 -17.44
N CYS A 5 -10.01 3.33 -18.41
CA CYS A 5 -11.45 3.40 -18.43
C CYS A 5 -12.00 2.03 -18.07
N ILE A 6 -12.68 1.88 -16.95
CA ILE A 6 -13.59 0.76 -16.77
C ILE A 6 -14.78 1.08 -17.66
N ARG A 7 -14.84 0.44 -18.82
CA ARG A 7 -15.80 0.75 -19.88
C ARG A 7 -17.08 -0.06 -19.80
N ASP A 8 -17.26 -0.86 -18.77
CA ASP A 8 -18.21 -1.98 -18.80
C ASP A 8 -19.39 -1.81 -17.85
N ARG A 9 -19.46 -0.70 -17.10
CA ARG A 9 -20.55 -0.55 -16.13
C ARG A 9 -20.94 0.90 -15.83
N PRO A 10 -22.22 1.11 -15.41
CA PRO A 10 -22.73 2.38 -14.90
C PRO A 10 -22.05 2.82 -13.59
N HIS A 11 -22.14 4.10 -13.29
CA HIS A 11 -21.60 4.69 -12.07
C HIS A 11 -22.11 4.02 -10.79
N GLU A 12 -23.42 3.77 -10.71
CA GLU A 12 -24.03 3.13 -9.53
C GLU A 12 -23.51 1.71 -9.30
N GLU A 13 -23.35 0.93 -10.38
CA GLU A 13 -22.81 -0.42 -10.31
C GLU A 13 -21.31 -0.41 -9.98
N TRP A 14 -20.60 0.65 -10.39
CA TRP A 14 -19.18 0.81 -10.07
C TRP A 14 -18.97 1.13 -8.59
N LEU A 15 -19.89 1.84 -7.95
CA LEU A 15 -19.85 2.15 -6.52
C LEU A 15 -20.27 0.96 -5.64
N ASP A 16 -20.90 -0.05 -6.22
CA ASP A 16 -21.38 -1.22 -5.47
C ASP A 16 -20.18 -2.07 -4.99
N PRO A 17 -19.97 -2.22 -3.68
CA PRO A 17 -18.89 -3.02 -3.12
C PRO A 17 -19.00 -4.51 -3.46
N ASP A 18 -20.20 -5.00 -3.77
CA ASP A 18 -20.45 -6.40 -4.09
C ASP A 18 -20.09 -6.75 -5.56
N THR A 19 -19.80 -5.74 -6.38
CA THR A 19 -19.41 -5.92 -7.78
C THR A 19 -18.00 -5.39 -8.08
N PRO A 20 -16.94 -5.94 -7.46
CA PRO A 20 -15.58 -5.49 -7.69
C PRO A 20 -15.12 -5.75 -9.12
N VAL A 21 -14.14 -4.99 -9.59
CA VAL A 21 -13.45 -5.28 -10.85
C VAL A 21 -12.77 -6.65 -10.74
N SER A 22 -13.14 -7.58 -11.59
CA SER A 22 -12.68 -8.97 -11.51
C SER A 22 -12.43 -9.59 -12.88
N GLY A 23 -11.91 -10.81 -12.89
CA GLY A 23 -11.75 -11.62 -14.10
C GLY A 23 -10.91 -10.94 -15.19
N GLY A 24 -11.39 -11.03 -16.42
CA GLY A 24 -10.69 -10.50 -17.60
C GLY A 24 -10.49 -8.99 -17.55
N THR A 25 -11.42 -8.23 -17.01
CA THR A 25 -11.29 -6.77 -16.88
C THR A 25 -10.16 -6.40 -15.91
N LEU A 26 -10.08 -7.04 -14.76
CA LEU A 26 -8.96 -6.85 -13.82
C LEU A 26 -7.63 -7.20 -14.48
N THR A 27 -7.56 -8.34 -15.15
CA THR A 27 -6.35 -8.78 -15.83
C THR A 27 -5.92 -7.80 -16.91
N ALA A 28 -6.82 -7.43 -17.82
CA ALA A 28 -6.48 -6.59 -18.97
C ALA A 28 -6.22 -5.12 -18.62
N ARG A 29 -6.86 -4.61 -17.57
CA ARG A 29 -6.83 -3.17 -17.24
C ARG A 29 -5.93 -2.82 -16.07
N VAL A 30 -5.61 -3.78 -15.22
CA VAL A 30 -4.77 -3.58 -14.04
C VAL A 30 -3.49 -4.40 -14.15
N VAL A 31 -3.63 -5.74 -14.17
CA VAL A 31 -2.49 -6.64 -14.03
C VAL A 31 -1.52 -6.54 -15.21
N VAL A 32 -2.01 -6.61 -16.44
CA VAL A 32 -1.16 -6.54 -17.64
C VAL A 32 -0.46 -5.19 -17.76
N PRO A 33 -1.14 -4.03 -17.64
CA PRO A 33 -0.47 -2.75 -17.62
C PRO A 33 0.59 -2.60 -16.52
N GLU A 34 0.34 -3.11 -15.31
CA GLU A 34 1.33 -3.06 -14.22
C GLU A 34 2.56 -3.95 -14.50
N ILE A 35 2.38 -5.12 -15.11
CA ILE A 35 3.49 -5.97 -15.55
C ILE A 35 4.33 -5.26 -16.61
N ASP A 36 3.70 -4.50 -17.50
CA ASP A 36 4.36 -3.70 -18.55
C ASP A 36 4.94 -2.36 -18.04
N GLY A 37 4.93 -2.13 -16.71
CA GLY A 37 5.49 -0.94 -16.09
C GLY A 37 4.51 0.23 -15.95
N GLY A 38 3.22 0.00 -16.19
CA GLY A 38 2.17 0.95 -15.82
C GLY A 38 2.07 1.07 -14.30
N MET A 39 1.77 2.26 -13.81
CA MET A 39 1.66 2.52 -12.38
C MET A 39 0.30 3.08 -12.03
N LEU A 40 -0.24 2.61 -10.90
CA LEU A 40 -1.46 3.14 -10.29
C LEU A 40 -2.62 3.23 -11.29
N PRO A 41 -3.13 2.12 -11.79
CA PRO A 41 -4.31 2.12 -12.63
C PRO A 41 -5.50 2.69 -11.83
N LEU A 42 -6.10 3.76 -12.33
CA LEU A 42 -7.23 4.43 -11.69
C LEU A 42 -8.40 4.56 -12.68
N CYS A 43 -9.61 4.25 -12.23
CA CYS A 43 -10.82 4.51 -12.99
C CYS A 43 -11.13 6.01 -12.94
N ILE A 44 -11.20 6.64 -14.11
CA ILE A 44 -11.49 8.09 -14.23
C ILE A 44 -12.81 8.38 -14.94
N ALA A 45 -13.47 7.35 -15.46
CA ALA A 45 -14.74 7.51 -16.15
C ALA A 45 -15.56 6.22 -16.06
N THR A 46 -16.85 6.37 -15.97
CA THR A 46 -17.86 5.32 -16.06
C THR A 46 -18.61 5.39 -17.38
N GLN A 47 -19.31 4.33 -17.72
CA GLN A 47 -20.10 4.24 -18.96
C GLN A 47 -21.57 4.17 -18.61
N ASN A 48 -22.33 5.20 -18.97
CA ASN A 48 -23.74 5.27 -18.72
C ASN A 48 -24.55 5.24 -20.01
N GLU A 49 -25.66 4.52 -20.02
CA GLU A 49 -26.58 4.46 -21.14
C GLU A 49 -27.46 5.73 -21.13
N ASN A 50 -27.57 6.39 -22.28
CA ASN A 50 -28.45 7.52 -22.42
C ASN A 50 -29.88 7.10 -22.80
N LYS A 51 -30.82 8.06 -22.86
CA LYS A 51 -32.24 7.84 -23.18
C LYS A 51 -32.48 7.24 -24.59
N HIS A 52 -31.47 7.20 -25.43
CA HIS A 52 -31.55 6.67 -26.78
C HIS A 52 -30.82 5.32 -26.95
N GLY A 53 -30.37 4.69 -25.85
CA GLY A 53 -29.67 3.42 -25.88
C GLY A 53 -28.20 3.53 -26.29
N TYR A 54 -27.61 4.73 -26.30
CA TYR A 54 -26.19 4.92 -26.56
C TYR A 54 -25.43 5.00 -25.25
N TYR A 55 -24.27 4.39 -25.21
CA TYR A 55 -23.34 4.47 -24.09
C TYR A 55 -22.48 5.71 -24.20
N LEU A 56 -22.49 6.52 -23.13
CA LEU A 56 -21.67 7.73 -23.01
C LEU A 56 -20.72 7.58 -21.85
N TYR A 57 -19.51 8.07 -22.03
CA TYR A 57 -18.55 8.16 -20.93
C TYR A 57 -18.83 9.40 -20.09
N THR A 58 -18.91 9.18 -18.79
CA THR A 58 -19.07 10.24 -17.78
C THR A 58 -17.81 10.29 -16.94
N ALA A 59 -17.25 11.46 -16.82
CA ALA A 59 -16.07 11.71 -16.01
C ALA A 59 -16.40 11.57 -14.50
N GLU A 60 -15.55 10.88 -13.77
CA GLU A 60 -15.59 10.78 -12.30
C GLU A 60 -14.64 11.85 -11.73
N ASN A 61 -15.18 13.02 -11.42
CA ASN A 61 -14.38 14.20 -11.05
C ASN A 61 -13.47 13.94 -9.84
N GLU A 62 -13.99 13.29 -8.80
CA GLU A 62 -13.20 12.92 -7.62
C GLU A 62 -11.99 12.04 -8.01
N ARG A 63 -12.18 11.12 -8.95
CA ARG A 63 -11.11 10.25 -9.44
C ARG A 63 -10.11 10.98 -10.32
N ILE A 64 -10.58 11.94 -11.10
CA ILE A 64 -9.70 12.83 -11.87
C ILE A 64 -8.82 13.64 -10.95
N ASP A 65 -9.39 14.23 -9.89
CA ASP A 65 -8.62 14.98 -8.90
C ASP A 65 -7.57 14.08 -8.21
N ALA A 66 -7.93 12.86 -7.85
CA ALA A 66 -6.99 11.90 -7.30
C ALA A 66 -5.85 11.54 -8.29
N VAL A 67 -6.15 11.36 -9.57
CA VAL A 67 -5.13 11.12 -10.61
C VAL A 67 -4.19 12.31 -10.74
N VAL A 68 -4.73 13.52 -10.80
CA VAL A 68 -3.93 14.75 -10.89
C VAL A 68 -3.02 14.90 -9.68
N ASP A 69 -3.53 14.65 -8.48
CA ASP A 69 -2.74 14.68 -7.25
C ASP A 69 -1.60 13.63 -7.28
N HIS A 70 -1.89 12.39 -7.69
CA HIS A 70 -0.89 11.34 -7.83
C HIS A 70 0.19 11.69 -8.85
N ILE A 71 -0.20 12.17 -10.03
CA ILE A 71 0.76 12.58 -11.07
C ILE A 71 1.63 13.72 -10.56
N THR A 72 1.04 14.71 -9.91
CA THR A 72 1.76 15.87 -9.36
C THR A 72 2.77 15.43 -8.30
N LYS A 73 2.37 14.58 -7.37
CA LYS A 73 3.25 14.01 -6.34
C LYS A 73 4.37 13.16 -6.96
N TYR A 74 4.04 12.35 -7.97
CA TYR A 74 5.04 11.53 -8.64
C TYR A 74 6.06 12.38 -9.39
N MET A 75 5.61 13.43 -10.08
CA MET A 75 6.51 14.37 -10.76
C MET A 75 7.42 15.11 -9.78
N SER A 76 6.91 15.48 -8.61
CA SER A 76 7.71 16.16 -7.59
C SER A 76 8.89 15.32 -7.09
N LEU A 77 8.79 13.98 -7.12
CA LEU A 77 9.91 13.10 -6.76
C LEU A 77 11.14 13.28 -7.67
N ARG A 78 10.95 13.77 -8.89
CA ARG A 78 12.04 14.03 -9.85
C ARG A 78 12.91 15.21 -9.43
N ASP A 79 12.25 16.24 -8.89
CA ASP A 79 12.88 17.50 -8.54
C ASP A 79 13.35 17.53 -7.07
N MET A 80 12.87 16.58 -6.27
CA MET A 80 13.21 16.41 -4.87
C MET A 80 14.58 15.77 -4.70
N SER A 81 15.40 16.30 -3.80
CA SER A 81 16.68 15.67 -3.44
C SER A 81 16.45 14.30 -2.77
N ASN A 82 17.40 13.37 -2.92
CA ASN A 82 17.27 12.06 -2.31
C ASN A 82 17.12 12.10 -0.78
N LYS A 83 17.69 13.10 -0.13
CA LYS A 83 17.58 13.31 1.31
C LYS A 83 16.16 13.62 1.77
N GLU A 84 15.36 14.25 0.91
CA GLU A 84 13.98 14.65 1.21
C GLU A 84 12.99 13.53 0.90
N LYS A 85 13.38 12.56 0.07
CA LYS A 85 12.52 11.43 -0.31
C LYS A 85 12.30 10.49 0.87
N ARG A 86 11.06 10.05 1.02
CA ARG A 86 10.67 9.03 2.00
C ARG A 86 10.37 7.72 1.29
N VAL A 87 11.02 6.66 1.73
CA VAL A 87 10.87 5.31 1.15
C VAL A 87 10.26 4.39 2.20
N ALA A 88 9.17 3.73 1.86
CA ALA A 88 8.59 2.66 2.65
C ALA A 88 8.98 1.31 2.05
N ILE A 89 9.52 0.42 2.87
CA ILE A 89 9.89 -0.94 2.47
C ILE A 89 8.98 -1.90 3.22
N CYS A 90 8.12 -2.58 2.49
CA CYS A 90 7.24 -3.60 3.05
C CYS A 90 7.88 -4.97 2.92
N TYR A 91 7.92 -5.73 4.01
CA TYR A 91 8.36 -7.11 4.01
C TYR A 91 7.34 -8.00 4.73
N PHE A 92 7.30 -9.26 4.33
CA PHE A 92 6.36 -10.22 4.91
C PHE A 92 7.04 -11.08 5.98
N LYS A 93 6.38 -11.24 7.11
CA LYS A 93 6.78 -12.14 8.19
C LYS A 93 5.65 -13.12 8.48
N THR A 94 5.92 -14.41 8.40
CA THR A 94 4.91 -15.45 8.63
C THR A 94 4.55 -15.55 10.11
N PRO A 95 3.25 -15.55 10.46
CA PRO A 95 2.82 -15.79 11.83
C PRO A 95 3.36 -17.11 12.39
N GLY A 96 3.86 -17.08 13.62
CA GLY A 96 4.40 -18.27 14.30
C GLY A 96 5.78 -18.75 13.84
N LYS A 97 6.37 -18.10 12.84
CA LYS A 97 7.75 -18.34 12.43
C LYS A 97 8.54 -17.04 12.52
N ASP A 98 9.73 -17.11 13.09
CA ASP A 98 10.59 -15.92 13.20
C ASP A 98 11.43 -15.69 11.92
N ALA A 99 10.98 -16.24 10.80
CA ALA A 99 11.62 -16.13 9.51
C ALA A 99 10.95 -15.10 8.62
N LEU A 100 11.75 -14.23 8.04
CA LEU A 100 11.34 -13.37 6.93
C LEU A 100 11.46 -14.18 5.63
N LEU A 101 10.36 -14.27 4.87
CA LEU A 101 10.32 -15.09 3.66
C LEU A 101 10.26 -14.20 2.41
N ALA A 102 11.12 -14.51 1.45
CA ALA A 102 11.09 -13.89 0.12
C ALA A 102 11.71 -14.85 -0.91
N SER A 103 11.00 -15.91 -1.27
CA SER A 103 11.31 -16.81 -2.40
C SER A 103 12.81 -17.20 -2.53
N GLY A 104 13.45 -17.59 -1.43
CA GLY A 104 14.86 -17.96 -1.42
C GLY A 104 15.86 -16.81 -1.23
N MET A 105 15.39 -15.58 -1.05
CA MET A 105 16.24 -14.44 -0.73
C MET A 105 16.53 -14.39 0.78
N GLU A 106 17.76 -14.07 1.14
CA GLU A 106 18.12 -13.70 2.51
C GLU A 106 17.68 -12.27 2.80
N VAL A 107 16.50 -12.12 3.41
CA VAL A 107 15.81 -10.83 3.54
C VAL A 107 16.61 -9.82 4.35
N ILE A 108 17.13 -10.20 5.54
CA ILE A 108 17.86 -9.28 6.42
C ILE A 108 19.14 -8.75 5.79
N PRO A 109 20.05 -9.58 5.25
CA PRO A 109 21.23 -9.09 4.54
C PRO A 109 20.88 -8.25 3.31
N SER A 110 19.85 -8.64 2.55
CA SER A 110 19.42 -7.92 1.36
C SER A 110 18.89 -6.53 1.70
N LEU A 111 18.02 -6.41 2.71
CA LEU A 111 17.51 -5.13 3.19
C LEU A 111 18.64 -4.24 3.74
N TYR A 112 19.56 -4.82 4.51
CA TYR A 112 20.68 -4.07 5.06
C TYR A 112 21.57 -3.50 3.96
N ASN A 113 21.92 -4.29 2.94
CA ASN A 113 22.69 -3.85 1.80
C ASN A 113 21.94 -2.81 0.96
N PHE A 114 20.64 -2.96 0.78
CA PHE A 114 19.79 -1.98 0.12
C PHE A 114 19.79 -0.64 0.86
N LEU A 115 19.61 -0.64 2.18
CA LEU A 115 19.66 0.57 3.00
C LEU A 115 21.05 1.24 2.96
N LYS A 116 22.12 0.45 2.95
CA LYS A 116 23.49 1.00 2.73
C LYS A 116 23.60 1.67 1.37
N ARG A 117 23.03 1.08 0.32
CA ARG A 117 23.02 1.66 -1.00
C ARG A 117 22.20 2.96 -1.04
N LEU A 118 21.02 2.99 -0.44
CA LEU A 118 20.23 4.22 -0.33
C LEU A 118 21.03 5.33 0.36
N ARG A 119 21.73 5.02 1.45
CA ARG A 119 22.61 5.98 2.12
C ARG A 119 23.71 6.52 1.19
N SER A 120 24.32 5.66 0.39
CA SER A 120 25.36 6.09 -0.57
C SER A 120 24.81 6.95 -1.71
N GLU A 121 23.52 6.83 -2.01
CA GLU A 121 22.80 7.65 -2.99
C GLU A 121 22.22 8.95 -2.37
N GLY A 122 22.54 9.24 -1.11
CA GLY A 122 22.16 10.48 -0.45
C GLY A 122 20.77 10.47 0.23
N TYR A 123 20.14 9.32 0.37
CA TYR A 123 18.91 9.20 1.17
C TYR A 123 19.23 9.31 2.67
N ASP A 124 18.31 9.86 3.44
CA ASP A 124 18.43 9.87 4.89
C ASP A 124 18.13 8.46 5.44
N VAL A 125 19.19 7.76 5.84
CA VAL A 125 19.15 6.45 6.49
C VAL A 125 19.87 6.58 7.84
N SER A 126 19.45 7.57 8.62
CA SER A 126 20.03 7.90 9.92
C SER A 126 19.76 6.75 10.86
N GLY A 127 19.67 6.03 11.40
CA GLY A 127 19.33 4.96 12.31
C GLY A 127 19.75 3.56 11.87
N LEU A 128 20.43 3.41 10.74
CA LEU A 128 20.92 2.10 10.32
C LEU A 128 22.06 1.64 11.23
N PRO A 129 21.93 0.46 11.89
CA PRO A 129 22.99 -0.11 12.72
C PRO A 129 24.30 -0.31 11.96
N ALA A 130 25.39 -0.46 12.70
CA ALA A 130 26.72 -0.65 12.11
C ALA A 130 26.87 -2.01 11.44
N THR A 131 26.18 -3.03 11.94
CA THR A 131 26.30 -4.41 11.45
C THR A 131 24.94 -4.99 11.03
N VAL A 132 24.98 -5.98 10.16
CA VAL A 132 23.78 -6.72 9.71
C VAL A 132 23.16 -7.52 10.86
N GLU A 133 23.96 -7.99 11.80
CA GLU A 133 23.50 -8.75 12.96
C GLU A 133 22.66 -7.85 13.90
N GLU A 134 23.13 -6.63 14.16
CA GLU A 134 22.38 -5.65 14.95
C GLU A 134 21.09 -5.23 14.24
N PHE A 135 21.16 -5.05 12.93
CA PHE A 135 19.98 -4.77 12.11
C PHE A 135 18.94 -5.90 12.20
N GLY A 136 19.38 -7.14 12.08
CA GLY A 136 18.52 -8.31 12.22
C GLY A 136 17.85 -8.39 13.60
N LYS A 137 18.63 -8.21 14.68
CA LYS A 137 18.09 -8.17 16.05
C LYS A 137 17.01 -7.08 16.21
N ARG A 138 17.23 -5.90 15.60
CA ARG A 138 16.26 -4.80 15.63
C ARG A 138 14.97 -5.16 14.88
N ILE A 139 15.08 -5.72 13.68
CA ILE A 139 13.93 -6.18 12.88
C ILE A 139 13.11 -7.23 13.64
N HIS A 140 13.78 -8.18 14.30
CA HIS A 140 13.07 -9.22 15.08
C HIS A 140 12.39 -8.64 16.31
N ARG A 141 13.04 -7.74 17.02
CA ARG A 141 12.50 -7.10 18.22
C ARG A 141 11.31 -6.20 17.91
N ASP A 142 11.47 -5.31 16.92
CA ASP A 142 10.48 -4.25 16.62
C ASP A 142 9.39 -4.72 15.65
N GLY A 143 9.63 -5.80 14.90
CA GLY A 143 8.70 -6.43 13.97
C GLY A 143 8.05 -7.71 14.50
N ALA A 144 7.65 -7.76 15.76
CA ALA A 144 6.99 -8.93 16.32
C ALA A 144 5.65 -9.22 15.63
N VAL A 145 5.38 -10.50 15.39
CA VAL A 145 4.08 -10.96 14.90
C VAL A 145 3.16 -11.17 16.09
N MET A 146 2.08 -10.42 16.12
CA MET A 146 1.05 -10.53 17.14
C MET A 146 -0.13 -11.33 16.59
N GLY A 147 -0.71 -12.19 17.43
CA GLY A 147 -1.88 -12.97 17.07
C GLY A 147 -2.04 -14.24 17.92
N SER A 148 -3.10 -14.98 17.66
CA SER A 148 -3.43 -16.20 18.39
C SER A 148 -2.33 -17.28 18.38
N TYR A 149 -1.46 -17.25 17.39
CA TYR A 149 -0.34 -18.19 17.23
C TYR A 149 0.90 -17.81 18.03
N ALA A 150 0.97 -16.61 18.56
CA ALA A 150 2.13 -16.07 19.26
C ALA A 150 1.76 -15.59 20.67
N LYS A 151 1.32 -16.53 21.51
CA LYS A 151 0.98 -16.24 22.93
C LYS A 151 2.14 -15.54 23.63
N GLY A 152 1.85 -14.42 24.29
CA GLY A 152 2.85 -13.60 24.97
C GLY A 152 3.67 -12.68 24.07
N ALA A 153 3.56 -12.76 22.75
CA ALA A 153 4.30 -11.90 21.82
C ALA A 153 3.95 -10.42 22.01
N GLN A 154 2.69 -10.09 22.27
CA GLN A 154 2.26 -8.72 22.54
C GLN A 154 2.90 -8.16 23.80
N GLU A 155 2.89 -8.92 24.90
CA GLU A 155 3.51 -8.50 26.15
C GLU A 155 5.02 -8.31 26.00
N GLN A 156 5.68 -9.21 25.30
CA GLN A 156 7.10 -9.12 25.02
C GLN A 156 7.40 -7.89 24.15
N PHE A 157 6.61 -7.66 23.11
CA PHE A 157 6.73 -6.49 22.23
C PHE A 157 6.61 -5.19 23.02
N LEU A 158 5.60 -5.06 23.87
CA LEU A 158 5.39 -3.86 24.68
C LEU A 158 6.54 -3.60 25.67
N LYS A 159 7.27 -4.64 26.08
CA LYS A 159 8.42 -4.52 26.99
C LYS A 159 9.74 -4.17 26.29
N THR A 160 9.93 -4.62 25.06
CA THR A 160 11.26 -4.62 24.42
C THR A 160 11.34 -3.84 23.12
N ALA A 161 10.22 -3.62 22.44
CA ALA A 161 10.16 -2.91 21.18
C ALA A 161 9.96 -1.39 21.36
N HIS A 162 10.04 -0.67 20.27
CA HIS A 162 9.80 0.78 20.24
C HIS A 162 8.52 1.07 19.42
N PRO A 163 7.32 0.80 19.98
CA PRO A 163 6.08 1.02 19.27
C PRO A 163 5.84 2.51 19.04
N ILE A 164 5.26 2.82 17.88
CA ILE A 164 4.68 4.13 17.62
C ILE A 164 3.24 4.07 18.11
N TRP A 165 2.92 4.90 19.08
CA TRP A 165 1.57 5.01 19.62
C TRP A 165 0.77 6.03 18.84
N LEU A 166 -0.42 5.66 18.48
CA LEU A 166 -1.41 6.50 17.84
C LEU A 166 -2.68 6.44 18.68
N SER A 167 -3.26 7.58 19.05
CA SER A 167 -4.56 7.56 19.73
C SER A 167 -5.68 7.17 18.76
N THR A 168 -6.79 6.69 19.27
CA THR A 168 -7.96 6.34 18.45
C THR A 168 -8.46 7.56 17.69
N GLU A 169 -8.48 8.72 18.31
CA GLU A 169 -8.91 9.98 17.69
C GLU A 169 -7.97 10.39 16.54
N GLN A 170 -6.65 10.24 16.70
CA GLN A 170 -5.68 10.50 15.62
C GLN A 170 -5.85 9.52 14.48
N TYR A 171 -6.08 8.25 14.78
CA TYR A 171 -6.34 7.23 13.76
C TYR A 171 -7.62 7.51 12.99
N GLU A 172 -8.69 7.87 13.67
CA GLU A 172 -9.97 8.25 13.06
C GLU A 172 -9.83 9.48 12.17
N GLN A 173 -9.06 10.49 12.57
CA GLN A 173 -8.79 11.67 11.74
C GLN A 173 -8.02 11.31 10.46
N TRP A 174 -7.04 10.41 10.56
CA TRP A 174 -6.24 10.01 9.40
C TRP A 174 -6.99 9.08 8.45
N ALA A 175 -7.82 8.23 9.00
CA ALA A 175 -8.48 7.17 8.27
C ALA A 175 -9.97 7.45 8.01
N HIS A 176 -10.44 8.66 8.29
CA HIS A 176 -11.86 8.99 8.27
C HIS A 176 -12.56 8.55 6.97
N GLU A 177 -11.99 8.87 5.83
CA GLU A 177 -12.53 8.49 4.53
C GLU A 177 -12.40 6.98 4.24
N VAL A 178 -11.29 6.37 4.66
CA VAL A 178 -11.00 4.94 4.47
C VAL A 178 -11.80 4.09 5.45
N LEU A 179 -11.99 4.55 6.68
CA LEU A 179 -12.77 3.84 7.70
C LEU A 179 -14.25 3.75 7.35
N LEU A 180 -14.82 4.76 6.71
CA LEU A 180 -16.19 4.69 6.23
C LEU A 180 -16.41 3.54 5.24
N LEU A 181 -15.39 3.19 4.46
CA LEU A 181 -15.42 2.08 3.52
C LEU A 181 -15.06 0.73 4.17
N SER A 182 -14.22 0.71 5.20
CA SER A 182 -13.70 -0.53 5.78
C SER A 182 -14.41 -0.96 7.08
N LEU A 183 -15.07 -0.06 7.80
CA LEU A 183 -15.85 -0.39 9.00
C LEU A 183 -17.03 -1.31 8.70
N ILE A 184 -17.52 -1.31 7.46
CA ILE A 184 -18.56 -2.25 7.00
C ILE A 184 -18.05 -3.70 7.05
N HIS A 185 -16.73 -3.93 6.92
CA HIS A 185 -16.14 -5.27 6.90
C HIS A 185 -15.51 -5.71 8.24
N ILE A 186 -15.30 -4.79 9.18
CA ILE A 186 -14.64 -5.08 10.48
C ILE A 186 -15.66 -5.25 11.61
N SER A 187 -16.89 -4.81 11.43
CA SER A 187 -17.92 -4.78 12.49
C SER A 187 -18.84 -5.99 12.54
N GLU A 188 -18.65 -7.01 11.73
CA GLU A 188 -19.39 -8.26 11.90
C GLU A 188 -18.62 -9.18 12.86
N PRO A 189 -19.15 -9.42 14.09
CA PRO A 189 -18.62 -10.47 14.96
C PRO A 189 -19.01 -11.81 14.37
N THR A 190 -18.04 -12.59 13.92
CA THR A 190 -18.19 -14.02 13.68
C THR A 190 -18.37 -14.79 14.96
#